data_61ad7561ded309c8179d627c7723111e
#
_entry.id   61ad7561ded309c8179d627c7723111e
#
_cell.length_a   1.000
_cell.length_b   1.000
_cell.length_c   1.000
_cell.angle_alpha   90.00
_cell.angle_beta   90.00
_cell.angle_gamma   90.00
#
_symmetry.space_group_name_H-M   'P 1'
#
loop_
_entity.id
_entity.type
_entity.pdbx_description
1 polymer ?
#
loop_
_entity_poly.entity_id
_entity_poly.type
_entity_poly.pdbx_seq_one_letter_code
_entity_poly.pdbx_strand_id
1 'polypeptide(L)'
;MAEIINPILRGFNPDPSIIRVGDDYFIATSTFEWFPGVQIHHSRDLINWRLVNRPLKRLSQLNMKGNLDSGGIWAPCLTYHEGIFYLVYTDVKHSGGIWKDTPNYLVMTDDIYGDWSDPIYLNSSGFDPSLFHDEDGRKWLVNLVYDHRKGKNTFGGILLQEYSPEEKRLVGPIKN
;
A
#
# COMPACT_ATOMS: atom_id res chain seq x y z
N MET A 1 -21.52 0.79 27.42
CA MET A 1 -20.50 0.28 26.49
C MET A 1 -20.35 1.30 25.39
N ALA A 2 -19.13 1.61 24.99
CA ALA A 2 -18.91 2.48 23.82
C ALA A 2 -19.32 1.74 22.56
N GLU A 3 -20.01 2.38 21.66
CA GLU A 3 -20.53 1.81 20.41
C GLU A 3 -19.76 2.38 19.23
N ILE A 4 -19.36 1.51 18.28
CA ILE A 4 -18.75 1.91 17.01
C ILE A 4 -19.87 2.23 16.04
N ILE A 5 -19.95 3.48 15.61
CA ILE A 5 -20.95 3.97 14.66
C ILE A 5 -20.28 4.23 13.31
N ASN A 6 -20.74 3.55 12.27
CA ASN A 6 -20.26 3.76 10.91
C ASN A 6 -20.92 5.00 10.25
N PRO A 7 -20.18 5.72 9.36
CA PRO A 7 -18.78 5.51 9.02
C PRO A 7 -17.85 6.04 10.12
N ILE A 8 -16.83 5.26 10.50
CA ILE A 8 -15.79 5.66 11.47
C ILE A 8 -14.87 6.76 10.92
N LEU A 9 -14.67 6.80 9.61
CA LEU A 9 -13.99 7.85 8.87
C LEU A 9 -14.95 8.47 7.87
N ARG A 10 -15.28 9.75 8.03
CA ARG A 10 -16.14 10.47 7.10
C ARG A 10 -15.32 11.05 5.94
N GLY A 11 -15.95 11.18 4.76
CA GLY A 11 -15.32 11.71 3.56
C GLY A 11 -14.67 10.63 2.70
N PHE A 12 -13.60 11.01 1.98
CA PHE A 12 -12.93 10.14 1.03
C PHE A 12 -11.81 9.34 1.71
N ASN A 13 -12.12 8.10 2.08
CA ASN A 13 -11.21 7.17 2.77
C ASN A 13 -11.38 5.75 2.20
N PRO A 14 -11.09 5.52 0.90
CA PRO A 14 -11.25 4.22 0.28
C PRO A 14 -10.12 3.26 0.64
N ASP A 15 -10.36 1.96 0.39
CA ASP A 15 -9.39 0.87 0.47
C ASP A 15 -8.62 0.83 1.81
N PRO A 16 -9.31 0.74 2.96
CA PRO A 16 -8.66 0.82 4.26
C PRO A 16 -7.83 -0.43 4.57
N SER A 17 -6.57 -0.21 4.99
CA SER A 17 -5.70 -1.22 5.59
C SER A 17 -5.49 -0.87 7.06
N ILE A 18 -5.86 -1.77 7.98
CA ILE A 18 -5.78 -1.54 9.43
C ILE A 18 -4.73 -2.43 10.09
N ILE A 19 -3.95 -1.84 11.01
CA ILE A 19 -3.05 -2.58 11.90
C ILE A 19 -3.23 -2.15 13.36
N ARG A 20 -2.78 -3.02 14.27
CA ARG A 20 -2.65 -2.74 15.70
C ARG A 20 -1.19 -2.86 16.12
N VAL A 21 -0.69 -1.87 16.86
CA VAL A 21 0.65 -1.87 17.45
C VAL A 21 0.52 -1.50 18.93
N GLY A 22 0.64 -2.47 19.83
CA GLY A 22 0.34 -2.27 21.23
C GLY A 22 -1.12 -1.89 21.47
N ASP A 23 -1.36 -0.68 21.99
CA ASP A 23 -2.70 -0.13 22.24
C ASP A 23 -3.16 0.84 21.12
N ASP A 24 -2.33 1.03 20.12
CA ASP A 24 -2.59 1.96 19.05
C ASP A 24 -3.09 1.23 17.79
N TYR A 25 -4.12 1.78 17.13
CA TYR A 25 -4.66 1.32 15.87
C TYR A 25 -4.37 2.35 14.78
N PHE A 26 -3.95 1.88 13.63
CA PHE A 26 -3.67 2.73 12.47
C PHE A 26 -4.41 2.23 11.24
N ILE A 27 -5.04 3.16 10.50
CA ILE A 27 -5.68 2.88 9.22
C ILE A 27 -4.95 3.69 8.15
N ALA A 28 -4.45 3.01 7.12
CA ALA A 28 -3.99 3.64 5.89
C ALA A 28 -5.09 3.55 4.83
N THR A 29 -5.32 4.64 4.09
CA THR A 29 -6.32 4.68 3.00
C THR A 29 -5.70 5.20 1.71
N SER A 30 -6.25 4.79 0.57
CA SER A 30 -5.86 5.32 -0.74
C SER A 30 -6.26 6.78 -0.90
N THR A 31 -5.56 7.47 -1.80
CA THR A 31 -5.82 8.89 -2.11
C THR A 31 -6.00 9.16 -3.58
N PHE A 32 -5.89 8.14 -4.44
CA PHE A 32 -5.96 8.26 -5.89
C PHE A 32 -5.06 9.41 -6.39
N GLU A 33 -5.61 10.36 -7.17
CA GLU A 33 -4.89 11.52 -7.70
C GLU A 33 -4.56 12.61 -6.66
N TRP A 34 -4.97 12.46 -5.40
CA TRP A 34 -4.76 13.49 -4.37
C TRP A 34 -3.36 13.40 -3.74
N PHE A 35 -2.65 14.51 -3.75
CA PHE A 35 -1.33 14.65 -3.13
C PHE A 35 -1.41 15.46 -1.82
N PRO A 36 -0.65 15.13 -0.76
CA PRO A 36 0.26 13.99 -0.58
C PRO A 36 -0.46 12.64 -0.49
N GLY A 37 0.21 11.58 -0.98
CA GLY A 37 -0.38 10.25 -1.09
C GLY A 37 -0.45 9.48 0.21
N VAL A 38 -1.47 8.63 0.32
CA VAL A 38 -1.90 7.85 1.48
C VAL A 38 -2.29 8.73 2.66
N GLN A 39 -3.36 8.42 3.33
CA GLN A 39 -3.73 9.01 4.61
C GLN A 39 -3.56 7.95 5.69
N ILE A 40 -2.88 8.29 6.80
CA ILE A 40 -2.77 7.42 7.98
C ILE A 40 -3.55 8.06 9.11
N HIS A 41 -4.55 7.33 9.60
CA HIS A 41 -5.37 7.70 10.75
C HIS A 41 -5.00 6.84 11.95
N HIS A 42 -5.11 7.40 13.15
CA HIS A 42 -4.79 6.77 14.42
C HIS A 42 -5.99 6.80 15.37
N SER A 43 -6.16 5.71 16.12
CA SER A 43 -7.12 5.60 17.22
C SER A 43 -6.57 4.70 18.33
N ARG A 44 -7.07 4.86 19.57
CA ARG A 44 -6.86 3.94 20.71
C ARG A 44 -8.13 3.21 21.14
N ASP A 45 -9.25 3.54 20.53
CA ASP A 45 -10.55 3.02 20.94
C ASP A 45 -11.42 2.53 19.77
N LEU A 46 -10.90 2.60 18.52
CA LEU A 46 -11.59 2.27 17.27
C LEU A 46 -12.81 3.16 16.96
N ILE A 47 -13.06 4.19 17.78
CA ILE A 47 -14.20 5.10 17.66
C ILE A 47 -13.71 6.48 17.24
N ASN A 48 -12.71 7.00 17.97
CA ASN A 48 -12.18 8.33 17.76
C ASN A 48 -10.90 8.25 16.91
N TRP A 49 -11.02 8.63 15.64
CA TRP A 49 -9.94 8.61 14.67
C TRP A 49 -9.44 10.00 14.35
N ARG A 50 -8.14 10.16 14.22
CA ARG A 50 -7.50 11.41 13.77
C ARG A 50 -6.50 11.12 12.66
N LEU A 51 -6.45 11.98 11.65
CA LEU A 51 -5.38 11.96 10.64
C LEU A 51 -4.06 12.34 11.32
N VAL A 52 -3.04 11.50 11.17
CA VAL A 52 -1.74 11.70 11.82
C VAL A 52 -0.60 11.86 10.83
N ASN A 53 -0.69 11.30 9.63
CA ASN A 53 0.35 11.45 8.61
C ASN A 53 -0.19 11.31 7.18
N ARG A 54 0.57 11.88 6.24
CA ARG A 54 0.49 11.65 4.80
C ARG A 54 1.90 11.32 4.31
N PRO A 55 2.28 10.02 4.27
CA PRO A 55 3.66 9.58 4.13
C PRO A 55 4.32 9.95 2.81
N LEU A 56 3.56 9.94 1.71
CA LEU A 56 4.09 10.15 0.36
C LEU A 56 4.02 11.64 -0.02
N LYS A 57 4.88 12.46 0.61
CA LYS A 57 4.88 13.92 0.48
C LYS A 57 6.04 14.50 -0.33
N ARG A 58 6.96 13.66 -0.80
CA ARG A 58 8.08 14.07 -1.65
C ARG A 58 7.91 13.55 -3.08
N LEU A 59 8.40 14.32 -4.06
CA LEU A 59 8.37 13.90 -5.46
C LEU A 59 9.18 12.62 -5.73
N SER A 60 10.20 12.35 -4.91
CA SER A 60 10.95 11.08 -4.96
C SER A 60 10.09 9.87 -4.56
N GLN A 61 9.10 10.07 -3.69
CA GLN A 61 8.19 9.02 -3.24
C GLN A 61 6.98 8.86 -4.16
N LEU A 62 6.46 9.97 -4.69
CA LEU A 62 5.24 9.98 -5.50
C LEU A 62 5.29 11.16 -6.50
N ASN A 63 5.54 10.86 -7.76
CA ASN A 63 5.48 11.83 -8.84
C ASN A 63 4.18 11.63 -9.65
N MET A 64 3.19 12.46 -9.41
CA MET A 64 1.87 12.34 -10.02
C MET A 64 1.74 13.05 -11.37
N LYS A 65 2.83 13.56 -11.95
CA LYS A 65 2.79 14.17 -13.29
C LYS A 65 2.34 13.15 -14.33
N GLY A 66 1.28 13.49 -15.06
CA GLY A 66 0.72 12.67 -16.11
C GLY A 66 -0.17 11.52 -15.64
N ASN A 67 -0.44 11.40 -14.35
CA ASN A 67 -1.45 10.47 -13.87
C ASN A 67 -2.83 10.88 -14.39
N LEU A 68 -3.64 9.90 -14.75
CA LEU A 68 -5.02 10.10 -15.14
C LEU A 68 -5.91 10.34 -13.91
N ASP A 69 -7.10 10.89 -14.16
CA ASP A 69 -8.17 10.95 -13.16
C ASP A 69 -8.42 9.56 -12.60
N SER A 70 -8.57 9.45 -11.27
CA SER A 70 -8.67 8.18 -10.54
C SER A 70 -7.45 7.26 -10.64
N GLY A 71 -6.33 7.75 -11.18
CA GLY A 71 -5.02 7.11 -11.09
C GLY A 71 -4.31 7.44 -9.78
N GLY A 72 -2.97 7.29 -9.74
CA GLY A 72 -2.16 7.57 -8.55
C GLY A 72 -2.25 6.47 -7.51
N ILE A 73 -2.48 6.83 -6.25
CA ILE A 73 -2.43 5.89 -5.13
C ILE A 73 -3.70 5.06 -5.02
N TRP A 74 -3.60 3.79 -5.41
CA TRP A 74 -4.62 2.79 -5.14
C TRP A 74 -4.34 2.07 -3.82
N ALA A 75 -5.09 0.99 -3.52
CA ALA A 75 -5.12 0.32 -2.22
C ALA A 75 -3.72 0.14 -1.59
N PRO A 76 -3.39 0.89 -0.51
CA PRO A 76 -2.16 0.68 0.22
C PRO A 76 -2.31 -0.46 1.22
N CYS A 77 -1.21 -1.12 1.58
CA CYS A 77 -1.17 -2.03 2.71
C CYS A 77 -0.12 -1.55 3.71
N LEU A 78 -0.57 -1.30 4.93
CA LEU A 78 0.27 -0.92 6.06
C LEU A 78 0.50 -2.16 6.92
N THR A 79 1.77 -2.46 7.24
CA THR A 79 2.13 -3.54 8.17
C THR A 79 3.17 -3.04 9.17
N TYR A 80 3.36 -3.80 10.26
CA TYR A 80 4.35 -3.51 11.29
C TYR A 80 5.06 -4.80 11.71
N HIS A 81 6.38 -4.75 11.76
CA HIS A 81 7.19 -5.87 12.18
C HIS A 81 8.51 -5.38 12.79
N GLU A 82 8.85 -5.87 13.99
CA GLU A 82 10.13 -5.59 14.68
C GLU A 82 10.50 -4.10 14.75
N GLY A 83 9.55 -3.26 15.14
CA GLY A 83 9.80 -1.82 15.34
C GLY A 83 9.67 -0.99 14.05
N ILE A 84 9.47 -1.59 12.89
CA ILE A 84 9.39 -0.91 11.61
C ILE A 84 7.98 -0.98 11.03
N PHE A 85 7.47 0.14 10.54
CA PHE A 85 6.29 0.22 9.72
C PHE A 85 6.67 0.09 8.25
N TYR A 86 5.92 -0.72 7.52
CA TYR A 86 6.04 -0.97 6.10
C TYR A 86 4.76 -0.53 5.41
N LEU A 87 4.87 0.29 4.39
CA LEU A 87 3.75 0.72 3.56
C LEU A 87 4.04 0.33 2.11
N VAL A 88 3.29 -0.63 1.59
CA VAL A 88 3.30 -0.93 0.16
C VAL A 88 2.12 -0.22 -0.52
N TYR A 89 2.32 0.27 -1.73
CA TYR A 89 1.32 1.00 -2.50
C TYR A 89 1.56 0.86 -4.00
N THR A 90 0.50 1.04 -4.77
CA THR A 90 0.58 1.17 -6.23
C THR A 90 0.45 2.64 -6.62
N ASP A 91 1.36 3.14 -7.47
CA ASP A 91 1.19 4.43 -8.15
C ASP A 91 0.67 4.18 -9.58
N VAL A 92 -0.64 4.17 -9.74
CA VAL A 92 -1.28 3.86 -11.03
C VAL A 92 -1.09 5.00 -12.02
N LYS A 93 -0.24 4.77 -13.03
CA LYS A 93 0.01 5.72 -14.11
C LYS A 93 -1.01 5.60 -15.22
N HIS A 94 -1.42 4.37 -15.53
CA HIS A 94 -2.42 4.07 -16.55
C HIS A 94 -3.22 2.82 -16.19
N SER A 95 -4.54 2.91 -16.30
CA SER A 95 -5.45 1.79 -15.98
C SER A 95 -6.45 1.50 -17.12
N GLY A 96 -6.41 2.23 -18.22
CA GLY A 96 -7.29 2.03 -19.37
C GLY A 96 -6.90 0.84 -20.24
N GLY A 97 -7.88 0.18 -20.86
CA GLY A 97 -7.64 -0.89 -21.83
C GLY A 97 -6.96 -2.13 -21.25
N ILE A 98 -6.28 -2.89 -22.10
CA ILE A 98 -5.59 -4.13 -21.74
C ILE A 98 -4.17 -3.87 -21.15
N TRP A 99 -3.59 -2.71 -21.42
CA TRP A 99 -2.28 -2.32 -20.92
C TRP A 99 -2.45 -1.49 -19.65
N LYS A 100 -1.82 -1.94 -18.57
CA LYS A 100 -1.80 -1.24 -17.27
C LYS A 100 -0.37 -0.83 -16.97
N ASP A 101 -0.22 0.35 -16.37
CA ASP A 101 1.03 0.80 -15.79
C ASP A 101 0.80 1.04 -14.30
N THR A 102 1.15 0.03 -13.50
CA THR A 102 0.83 -0.09 -12.09
C THR A 102 2.05 -0.45 -11.26
N PRO A 103 3.08 0.42 -11.20
CA PRO A 103 4.26 0.17 -10.39
C PRO A 103 3.91 0.12 -8.90
N ASN A 104 4.38 -0.93 -8.24
CA ASN A 104 4.27 -1.16 -6.81
C ASN A 104 5.57 -0.75 -6.10
N TYR A 105 5.44 -0.04 -4.99
CA TYR A 105 6.55 0.48 -4.20
C TYR A 105 6.39 0.13 -2.72
N LEU A 106 7.51 0.15 -2.01
CA LEU A 106 7.60 0.02 -0.56
C LEU A 106 8.32 1.25 0.02
N VAL A 107 7.75 1.85 1.07
CA VAL A 107 8.43 2.81 1.95
C VAL A 107 8.34 2.32 3.39
N MET A 108 9.32 2.72 4.22
CA MET A 108 9.45 2.25 5.60
C MET A 108 9.77 3.41 6.54
N THR A 109 9.42 3.24 7.82
CA THR A 109 9.80 4.15 8.92
C THR A 109 9.77 3.42 10.26
N ASP A 110 10.53 3.88 11.22
CA ASP A 110 10.42 3.52 12.64
C ASP A 110 9.49 4.45 13.43
N ASP A 111 9.16 5.62 12.86
CA ASP A 111 8.21 6.59 13.41
C ASP A 111 7.07 6.87 12.43
N ILE A 112 5.88 6.31 12.73
CA ILE A 112 4.69 6.47 11.87
C ILE A 112 4.25 7.94 11.74
N TYR A 113 4.60 8.80 12.69
CA TYR A 113 4.31 10.24 12.68
C TYR A 113 5.35 11.06 11.93
N GLY A 114 6.52 10.49 11.71
CA GLY A 114 7.68 11.11 11.08
C GLY A 114 7.75 11.00 9.57
N ASP A 115 8.96 11.08 9.07
CA ASP A 115 9.27 10.93 7.65
C ASP A 115 9.44 9.46 7.27
N TRP A 116 9.01 9.14 6.06
CA TRP A 116 9.15 7.80 5.49
C TRP A 116 10.32 7.76 4.50
N SER A 117 10.90 6.59 4.32
CA SER A 117 12.04 6.37 3.42
C SER A 117 11.76 6.80 1.99
N ASP A 118 12.80 6.85 1.16
CA ASP A 118 12.63 6.83 -0.28
C ASP A 118 12.05 5.49 -0.74
N PRO A 119 11.33 5.45 -1.87
CA PRO A 119 10.61 4.27 -2.29
C PRO A 119 11.55 3.21 -2.87
N ILE A 120 11.28 1.96 -2.53
CA ILE A 120 11.85 0.79 -3.16
C ILE A 120 10.84 0.31 -4.21
N TYR A 121 11.25 0.27 -5.48
CA TYR A 121 10.45 -0.35 -6.54
C TYR A 121 10.39 -1.87 -6.34
N LEU A 122 9.21 -2.44 -6.42
CA LEU A 122 8.97 -3.87 -6.28
C LEU A 122 8.70 -4.54 -7.64
N ASN A 123 7.55 -4.27 -8.24
CA ASN A 123 7.16 -4.80 -9.55
C ASN A 123 6.08 -3.92 -10.20
N SER A 124 5.68 -4.28 -11.44
CA SER A 124 4.54 -3.69 -12.16
C SER A 124 3.63 -4.78 -12.76
N SER A 125 3.52 -5.93 -12.07
CA SER A 125 2.75 -7.07 -12.58
C SER A 125 1.24 -6.94 -12.38
N GLY A 126 0.82 -5.98 -11.59
CA GLY A 126 -0.55 -5.70 -11.23
C GLY A 126 -0.60 -4.73 -10.05
N PHE A 127 -1.68 -4.74 -9.27
CA PHE A 127 -1.95 -3.76 -8.23
C PHE A 127 -2.47 -4.43 -6.94
N ASP A 128 -2.90 -3.62 -5.96
CA ASP A 128 -3.36 -4.03 -4.63
C ASP A 128 -2.30 -4.88 -3.89
N PRO A 129 -1.08 -4.32 -3.68
CA PRO A 129 -0.02 -5.04 -3.05
C PRO A 129 -0.25 -5.19 -1.54
N SER A 130 0.20 -6.31 -0.99
CA SER A 130 0.23 -6.58 0.45
C SER A 130 1.58 -7.19 0.81
N LEU A 131 2.12 -6.82 1.98
CA LEU A 131 3.36 -7.38 2.49
C LEU A 131 3.07 -8.27 3.70
N PHE A 132 3.41 -9.55 3.59
CA PHE A 132 3.29 -10.53 4.66
C PHE A 132 4.65 -10.77 5.32
N HIS A 133 4.66 -10.80 6.65
CA HIS A 133 5.84 -11.14 7.47
C HIS A 133 5.66 -12.55 8.00
N ASP A 134 6.51 -13.47 7.54
CA ASP A 134 6.46 -14.88 7.91
C ASP A 134 7.13 -15.11 9.28
N GLU A 135 6.75 -16.18 9.96
CA GLU A 135 7.32 -16.57 11.27
C GLU A 135 8.82 -16.91 11.19
N ASP A 136 9.30 -17.31 10.01
CA ASP A 136 10.72 -17.59 9.76
C ASP A 136 11.56 -16.35 9.43
N GLY A 137 10.97 -15.14 9.52
CA GLY A 137 11.61 -13.87 9.27
C GLY A 137 11.60 -13.41 7.81
N ARG A 138 11.13 -14.25 6.88
CA ARG A 138 10.97 -13.85 5.48
C ARG A 138 9.80 -12.87 5.31
N LYS A 139 9.89 -12.09 4.25
CA LYS A 139 8.84 -11.14 3.85
C LYS A 139 8.37 -11.47 2.45
N TRP A 140 7.07 -11.47 2.25
CA TRP A 140 6.46 -11.87 0.99
C TRP A 140 5.56 -10.76 0.46
N LEU A 141 5.82 -10.34 -0.78
CA LEU A 141 4.89 -9.51 -1.53
C LEU A 141 3.80 -10.37 -2.12
N VAL A 142 2.56 -9.95 -1.92
CA VAL A 142 1.37 -10.51 -2.56
C VAL A 142 0.71 -9.40 -3.36
N ASN A 143 0.38 -9.61 -4.62
CA ASN A 143 -0.43 -8.66 -5.39
C ASN A 143 -1.21 -9.36 -6.49
N LEU A 144 -2.28 -8.70 -6.96
CA LEU A 144 -3.02 -9.12 -8.15
C LEU A 144 -2.10 -9.08 -9.37
N VAL A 145 -2.20 -10.10 -10.23
CA VAL A 145 -1.51 -10.15 -11.52
C VAL A 145 -2.48 -9.80 -12.64
N TYR A 146 -2.03 -8.94 -13.55
CA TYR A 146 -2.79 -8.56 -14.72
C TYR A 146 -2.40 -9.43 -15.92
N ASP A 147 -3.36 -10.10 -16.56
CA ASP A 147 -3.14 -10.86 -17.81
C ASP A 147 -3.48 -9.99 -19.02
N HIS A 148 -2.45 -9.56 -19.73
CA HIS A 148 -2.58 -8.71 -20.92
C HIS A 148 -2.88 -9.49 -22.21
N ARG A 149 -2.92 -10.82 -22.17
CA ARG A 149 -3.12 -11.65 -23.36
C ARG A 149 -4.55 -11.51 -23.90
N LYS A 150 -4.66 -11.25 -25.20
CA LYS A 150 -5.95 -11.10 -25.86
C LYS A 150 -6.82 -12.37 -25.67
N GLY A 151 -8.06 -12.16 -25.26
CA GLY A 151 -9.03 -13.25 -25.08
C GLY A 151 -8.89 -14.02 -23.76
N LYS A 152 -7.98 -13.60 -22.87
CA LYS A 152 -7.87 -14.13 -21.51
C LYS A 152 -8.64 -13.24 -20.53
N ASN A 153 -8.90 -13.78 -19.33
CA ASN A 153 -9.40 -12.99 -18.22
C ASN A 153 -8.30 -12.01 -17.81
N THR A 154 -8.65 -10.75 -17.60
CA THR A 154 -7.71 -9.71 -17.14
C THR A 154 -7.18 -10.00 -15.73
N PHE A 155 -7.91 -10.74 -14.92
CA PHE A 155 -7.40 -11.26 -13.65
C PHE A 155 -6.55 -12.50 -13.94
N GLY A 156 -5.24 -12.36 -13.80
CA GLY A 156 -4.24 -13.43 -14.06
C GLY A 156 -3.93 -14.29 -12.84
N GLY A 157 -4.49 -13.97 -11.68
CA GLY A 157 -4.26 -14.67 -10.42
C GLY A 157 -3.65 -13.76 -9.35
N ILE A 158 -3.13 -14.39 -8.30
CA ILE A 158 -2.42 -13.74 -7.20
C ILE A 158 -0.94 -14.14 -7.25
N LEU A 159 -0.08 -13.16 -7.33
CA LEU A 159 1.37 -13.35 -7.30
C LEU A 159 1.87 -13.36 -5.85
N LEU A 160 2.78 -14.29 -5.56
CA LEU A 160 3.57 -14.32 -4.33
C LEU A 160 5.05 -14.35 -4.70
N GLN A 161 5.84 -13.40 -4.15
CA GLN A 161 7.29 -13.36 -4.33
C GLN A 161 7.97 -12.85 -3.07
N GLU A 162 9.12 -13.42 -2.73
CA GLU A 162 9.90 -13.02 -1.56
C GLU A 162 10.49 -11.63 -1.74
N TYR A 163 10.44 -10.80 -0.70
CA TYR A 163 11.13 -9.53 -0.61
C TYR A 163 12.36 -9.66 0.29
N SER A 164 13.54 -9.34 -0.23
CA SER A 164 14.78 -9.28 0.54
C SER A 164 15.01 -7.86 1.07
N PRO A 165 15.01 -7.66 2.40
CA PRO A 165 15.34 -6.36 3.00
C PRO A 165 16.80 -5.95 2.75
N GLU A 166 17.72 -6.92 2.67
CA GLU A 166 19.14 -6.69 2.42
C GLU A 166 19.39 -6.17 1.00
N GLU A 167 18.79 -6.87 0.00
CA GLU A 167 18.94 -6.52 -1.41
C GLU A 167 17.99 -5.38 -1.84
N LYS A 168 17.02 -5.03 -0.99
CA LYS A 168 15.96 -4.04 -1.25
C LYS A 168 15.21 -4.30 -2.56
N ARG A 169 14.88 -5.57 -2.82
CA ARG A 169 14.14 -6.00 -4.02
C ARG A 169 13.43 -7.33 -3.82
N LEU A 170 12.59 -7.68 -4.76
CA LEU A 170 12.01 -9.02 -4.85
C LEU A 170 13.08 -10.02 -5.30
N VAL A 171 13.07 -11.20 -4.69
CA VAL A 171 14.03 -12.29 -4.94
C VAL A 171 13.31 -13.62 -5.12
N GLY A 172 14.04 -14.62 -5.61
CA GLY A 172 13.51 -15.98 -5.78
C GLY A 172 12.42 -16.11 -6.85
N PRO A 173 11.81 -17.29 -6.95
CA PRO A 173 10.80 -17.57 -7.97
C PRO A 173 9.46 -16.91 -7.63
N ILE A 174 8.77 -16.45 -8.69
CA ILE A 174 7.39 -16.02 -8.61
C ILE A 174 6.49 -17.26 -8.48
N LYS A 175 5.57 -17.23 -7.52
CA LYS A 175 4.51 -18.23 -7.36
C LYS A 175 3.17 -17.57 -7.72
N ASN A 176 2.35 -18.28 -8.47
CA ASN A 176 1.00 -17.86 -8.89
C ASN A 176 0.04 -19.03 -8.75
#